data_9c4b34448f3479b8075af52e7b08569a
#
_entry.id   9c4b34448f3479b8075af52e7b08569a
#
_cell.length_a   1.000
_cell.length_b   1.000
_cell.length_c   1.000
_cell.angle_alpha   90.00
_cell.angle_beta   90.00
_cell.angle_gamma   90.00
#
_symmetry.space_group_name_H-M   'P 1'
#
loop_
_entity.id
_entity.type
_entity.pdbx_description
1 polymer ?
#
loop_
_entity_poly.entity_id
_entity_poly.type
_entity_poly.pdbx_seq_one_letter_code
_entity_poly.pdbx_strand_id
1 'polypeptide(L)'
;MIPRFQHILIPLDFTEKNLQALNIAFDMAVVNYAKVTLLHVVEQISGEMDAELAEFYARLRTRAETELESRSQRFDEAGLAVDCKVRIGHRLNELVTDSIERAADLIVMSSHKPDLTHPTQTWATLSHQVSVLCQCAVLLVK
;
A
#
# COMPACT_ATOMS: atom_id res chain seq x y z
N MET A 1 -21.29 -3.09 17.84
CA MET A 1 -19.82 -2.95 17.96
C MET A 1 -19.37 -1.66 17.28
N ILE A 2 -18.56 -0.87 17.95
CA ILE A 2 -18.03 0.36 17.37
C ILE A 2 -16.83 -0.02 16.49
N PRO A 3 -16.83 0.36 15.19
CA PRO A 3 -15.69 0.07 14.33
C PRO A 3 -14.42 0.72 14.89
N ARG A 4 -13.33 -0.07 14.95
CA ARG A 4 -12.04 0.41 15.44
C ARG A 4 -11.28 1.18 14.37
N PHE A 5 -11.34 0.68 13.13
CA PHE A 5 -10.65 1.28 12.00
C PHE A 5 -11.66 1.76 10.97
N GLN A 6 -11.51 3.01 10.54
CA GLN A 6 -12.44 3.64 9.60
C GLN A 6 -11.87 3.72 8.19
N HIS A 7 -10.55 3.78 8.05
CA HIS A 7 -9.90 3.86 6.75
C HIS A 7 -8.60 3.06 6.75
N ILE A 8 -8.59 1.98 5.98
CA ILE A 8 -7.44 1.08 5.88
C ILE A 8 -6.72 1.34 4.55
N LEU A 9 -5.42 1.64 4.63
CA LEU A 9 -4.54 1.82 3.48
C LEU A 9 -3.73 0.55 3.26
N ILE A 10 -3.76 0.02 2.04
CA ILE A 10 -3.09 -1.23 1.67
C ILE A 10 -2.13 -0.95 0.53
N PRO A 11 -0.81 -0.79 0.82
CA PRO A 11 0.19 -0.68 -0.23
C PRO A 11 0.40 -2.02 -0.93
N LEU A 12 0.44 -2.01 -2.26
CA LEU A 12 0.60 -3.21 -3.07
C LEU A 12 1.76 -3.03 -4.05
N ASP A 13 2.62 -4.04 -4.17
CA ASP A 13 3.69 -4.11 -5.16
C ASP A 13 3.44 -5.17 -6.23
N PHE A 14 2.28 -5.84 -6.16
CA PHE A 14 1.82 -6.88 -7.08
C PHE A 14 2.63 -8.18 -7.05
N THR A 15 3.43 -8.39 -6.01
CA THR A 15 4.08 -9.67 -5.77
C THR A 15 3.13 -10.63 -5.06
N GLU A 16 3.46 -11.92 -5.07
CA GLU A 16 2.66 -12.94 -4.37
C GLU A 16 2.59 -12.69 -2.87
N LYS A 17 3.60 -12.02 -2.30
CA LYS A 17 3.63 -11.67 -0.87
C LYS A 17 2.45 -10.80 -0.46
N ASN A 18 1.93 -10.00 -1.39
CA ASN A 18 0.79 -9.13 -1.10
C ASN A 18 -0.50 -9.90 -0.85
N LEU A 19 -0.63 -11.12 -1.36
CA LEU A 19 -1.88 -11.85 -1.26
C LEU A 19 -2.32 -12.08 0.19
N GLN A 20 -1.40 -12.49 1.05
CA GLN A 20 -1.72 -12.71 2.46
C GLN A 20 -2.10 -11.41 3.16
N ALA A 21 -1.33 -10.34 2.93
CA ALA A 21 -1.65 -9.03 3.50
C ALA A 21 -3.01 -8.53 3.01
N LEU A 22 -3.30 -8.71 1.73
CA LEU A 22 -4.58 -8.31 1.14
C LEU A 22 -5.74 -9.08 1.75
N ASN A 23 -5.59 -10.38 1.97
CA ASN A 23 -6.62 -11.21 2.60
C ASN A 23 -6.90 -10.79 4.04
N ILE A 24 -5.85 -10.53 4.81
CA ILE A 24 -6.00 -10.05 6.20
C ILE A 24 -6.66 -8.68 6.22
N ALA A 25 -6.23 -7.78 5.34
CA ALA A 25 -6.81 -6.44 5.24
C ALA A 25 -8.29 -6.50 4.84
N PHE A 26 -8.64 -7.41 3.93
CA PHE A 26 -10.03 -7.62 3.54
C PHE A 26 -10.88 -8.04 4.75
N ASP A 27 -10.43 -9.02 5.50
CA ASP A 27 -11.16 -9.49 6.68
C ASP A 27 -11.35 -8.37 7.70
N MET A 28 -10.29 -7.59 7.94
CA MET A 28 -10.36 -6.45 8.87
C MET A 28 -11.29 -5.35 8.34
N ALA A 29 -11.27 -5.08 7.05
CA ALA A 29 -12.15 -4.07 6.45
C ALA A 29 -13.62 -4.48 6.57
N VAL A 30 -13.94 -5.75 6.34
CA VAL A 30 -15.30 -6.26 6.48
C VAL A 30 -15.79 -6.13 7.92
N VAL A 31 -14.99 -6.57 8.88
CA VAL A 31 -15.36 -6.52 10.32
C VAL A 31 -15.56 -5.08 10.78
N ASN A 32 -14.72 -4.15 10.33
CA ASN A 32 -14.78 -2.74 10.72
C ASN A 32 -15.69 -1.90 9.83
N TYR A 33 -16.19 -2.45 8.73
CA TYR A 33 -16.93 -1.70 7.71
C TYR A 33 -16.13 -0.48 7.25
N ALA A 34 -14.84 -0.69 7.03
CA ALA A 34 -13.90 0.38 6.77
C ALA A 34 -13.88 0.80 5.30
N LYS A 35 -13.59 2.07 5.06
CA LYS A 35 -13.15 2.52 3.74
C LYS A 35 -11.77 1.96 3.47
N VAL A 36 -11.48 1.61 2.22
CA VAL A 36 -10.20 1.01 1.82
C VAL A 36 -9.56 1.81 0.71
N THR A 37 -8.26 2.02 0.79
CA THR A 37 -7.45 2.55 -0.31
C THR A 37 -6.42 1.50 -0.68
N LEU A 38 -6.41 1.10 -1.95
CA LEU A 38 -5.35 0.28 -2.53
C LEU A 38 -4.36 1.23 -3.20
N LEU A 39 -3.12 1.23 -2.72
CA LEU A 39 -2.08 2.16 -3.18
C LEU A 39 -0.93 1.42 -3.83
N HIS A 40 -0.52 1.87 -5.01
CA HIS A 40 0.72 1.43 -5.62
C HIS A 40 1.59 2.65 -5.90
N VAL A 41 2.86 2.59 -5.53
CA VAL A 41 3.82 3.65 -5.80
C VAL A 41 4.81 3.14 -6.85
N VAL A 42 4.86 3.83 -7.98
CA VAL A 42 5.88 3.60 -9.01
C VAL A 42 7.12 4.38 -8.59
N GLU A 43 8.22 3.68 -8.30
CA GLU A 43 9.45 4.33 -7.88
C GLU A 43 10.05 5.14 -9.02
N GLN A 44 10.28 6.43 -8.78
CA GLN A 44 10.92 7.30 -9.75
C GLN A 44 12.44 7.23 -9.56
N ILE A 45 13.15 6.75 -10.59
CA ILE A 45 14.58 6.50 -10.52
C ILE A 45 15.39 7.75 -10.84
N SER A 46 14.88 8.63 -11.70
CA SER A 46 15.58 9.82 -12.19
C SER A 46 14.80 11.09 -11.92
N GLY A 47 15.50 12.18 -11.59
CA GLY A 47 14.91 13.49 -11.37
C GLY A 47 14.50 14.21 -12.64
N GLU A 48 15.14 13.91 -13.78
CA GLU A 48 14.80 14.56 -15.07
C GLU A 48 13.87 13.67 -15.88
N MET A 49 12.80 14.28 -16.38
CA MET A 49 11.76 13.61 -17.13
C MET A 49 11.82 14.06 -18.59
N ASP A 50 12.31 13.20 -19.50
CA ASP A 50 12.19 13.42 -20.94
C ASP A 50 10.91 12.74 -21.46
N ALA A 51 10.63 12.91 -22.75
CA ALA A 51 9.41 12.39 -23.36
C ALA A 51 9.33 10.86 -23.31
N GLU A 52 10.44 10.18 -23.51
CA GLU A 52 10.48 8.69 -23.45
C GLU A 52 10.24 8.18 -22.05
N LEU A 53 10.85 8.84 -21.06
CA LEU A 53 10.69 8.46 -19.65
C LEU A 53 9.28 8.75 -19.17
N ALA A 54 8.69 9.86 -19.58
CA ALA A 54 7.30 10.19 -19.25
C ALA A 54 6.34 9.14 -19.81
N GLU A 55 6.56 8.69 -21.04
CA GLU A 55 5.75 7.64 -21.66
C GLU A 55 5.92 6.30 -20.93
N PHE A 56 7.14 5.96 -20.53
CA PHE A 56 7.42 4.76 -19.77
C PHE A 56 6.64 4.75 -18.44
N TYR A 57 6.69 5.86 -17.69
CA TYR A 57 5.94 5.95 -16.43
C TYR A 57 4.43 5.94 -16.65
N ALA A 58 3.95 6.55 -17.74
CA ALA A 58 2.52 6.50 -18.06
C ALA A 58 2.04 5.07 -18.31
N ARG A 59 2.86 4.25 -18.98
CA ARG A 59 2.54 2.82 -19.17
C ARG A 59 2.53 2.04 -17.86
N LEU A 60 3.50 2.31 -16.98
CA LEU A 60 3.53 1.68 -15.67
C LEU A 60 2.31 2.06 -14.84
N ARG A 61 1.90 3.32 -14.90
CA ARG A 61 0.70 3.80 -14.22
C ARG A 61 -0.55 3.07 -14.71
N THR A 62 -0.75 2.99 -16.01
CA THR A 62 -1.92 2.32 -16.60
C THR A 62 -1.97 0.85 -16.20
N ARG A 63 -0.83 0.16 -16.23
CA ARG A 63 -0.75 -1.23 -15.81
C ARG A 63 -1.11 -1.38 -14.33
N ALA A 64 -0.58 -0.49 -13.49
CA ALA A 64 -0.85 -0.52 -12.06
C ALA A 64 -2.33 -0.24 -11.77
N GLU A 65 -2.94 0.71 -12.46
CA GLU A 65 -4.36 1.02 -12.30
C GLU A 65 -5.24 -0.20 -12.62
N THR A 66 -4.91 -0.92 -13.68
CA THR A 66 -5.62 -2.15 -14.06
C THR A 66 -5.49 -3.22 -12.98
N GLU A 67 -4.27 -3.41 -12.46
CA GLU A 67 -4.00 -4.37 -11.39
C GLU A 67 -4.75 -4.02 -10.10
N LEU A 68 -4.75 -2.76 -9.72
CA LEU A 68 -5.46 -2.31 -8.52
C LEU A 68 -6.96 -2.51 -8.67
N GLU A 69 -7.51 -2.17 -9.82
CA GLU A 69 -8.93 -2.31 -10.07
C GLU A 69 -9.37 -3.77 -9.96
N SER A 70 -8.59 -4.69 -10.51
CA SER A 70 -8.84 -6.12 -10.37
C SER A 70 -8.92 -6.55 -8.91
N ARG A 71 -8.00 -6.06 -8.09
CA ARG A 71 -7.95 -6.40 -6.67
C ARG A 71 -9.01 -5.69 -5.84
N SER A 72 -9.54 -4.58 -6.32
CA SER A 72 -10.57 -3.82 -5.61
C SER A 72 -11.95 -4.47 -5.67
N GLN A 73 -12.18 -5.35 -6.64
CA GLN A 73 -13.52 -5.91 -6.90
C GLN A 73 -14.08 -6.63 -5.68
N ARG A 74 -13.25 -7.41 -4.96
CA ARG A 74 -13.72 -8.14 -3.78
C ARG A 74 -14.23 -7.20 -2.67
N PHE A 75 -13.60 -6.04 -2.54
CA PHE A 75 -14.01 -5.02 -1.55
C PHE A 75 -15.34 -4.39 -1.98
N ASP A 76 -15.45 -4.04 -3.24
CA ASP A 76 -16.67 -3.47 -3.80
C ASP A 76 -17.86 -4.45 -3.68
N GLU A 77 -17.63 -5.71 -4.01
CA GLU A 77 -18.66 -6.77 -3.89
C GLU A 77 -19.08 -6.98 -2.44
N ALA A 78 -18.20 -6.73 -1.49
CA ALA A 78 -18.52 -6.80 -0.06
C ALA A 78 -19.25 -5.54 0.45
N GLY A 79 -19.53 -4.57 -0.42
CA GLY A 79 -20.23 -3.35 -0.05
C GLY A 79 -19.36 -2.29 0.61
N LEU A 80 -18.03 -2.40 0.50
CA LEU A 80 -17.11 -1.44 1.08
C LEU A 80 -16.74 -0.35 0.07
N ALA A 81 -16.56 0.89 0.57
CA ALA A 81 -16.01 1.95 -0.27
C ALA A 81 -14.51 1.67 -0.49
N VAL A 82 -14.11 1.57 -1.75
CA VAL A 82 -12.71 1.28 -2.11
C VAL A 82 -12.23 2.26 -3.16
N ASP A 83 -11.05 2.85 -2.93
CA ASP A 83 -10.35 3.70 -3.89
C ASP A 83 -9.05 3.03 -4.31
N CYS A 84 -8.70 3.20 -5.57
CA CYS A 84 -7.42 2.78 -6.14
C CYS A 84 -6.59 4.01 -6.47
N LYS A 85 -5.34 4.03 -6.04
CA LYS A 85 -4.44 5.16 -6.26
C LYS A 85 -3.06 4.69 -6.71
N VAL A 86 -2.57 5.27 -7.79
CA VAL A 86 -1.18 5.11 -8.23
C VAL A 86 -0.47 6.45 -8.04
N ARG A 87 0.67 6.42 -7.37
CA ARG A 87 1.54 7.57 -7.20
C ARG A 87 2.89 7.26 -7.86
N ILE A 88 3.57 8.29 -8.33
CA ILE A 88 4.91 8.18 -8.91
C ILE A 88 5.82 9.06 -8.08
N GLY A 89 6.92 8.48 -7.55
CA GLY A 89 7.84 9.22 -6.72
C GLY A 89 8.71 8.31 -5.88
N HIS A 90 9.17 8.80 -4.76
CA HIS A 90 9.91 8.01 -3.79
C HIS A 90 8.94 7.21 -2.95
N ARG A 91 9.10 5.89 -2.93
CA ARG A 91 8.12 4.96 -2.37
C ARG A 91 7.74 5.29 -0.92
N LEU A 92 8.72 5.48 -0.06
CA LEU A 92 8.45 5.79 1.35
C LEU A 92 7.71 7.12 1.51
N ASN A 93 8.21 8.17 0.86
CA ASN A 93 7.62 9.50 0.98
C ASN A 93 6.18 9.53 0.47
N GLU A 94 5.93 8.91 -0.68
CA GLU A 94 4.59 8.89 -1.27
C GLU A 94 3.61 8.11 -0.41
N LEU A 95 4.04 7.00 0.19
CA LEU A 95 3.20 6.20 1.05
C LEU A 95 2.83 6.95 2.34
N VAL A 96 3.82 7.56 2.98
CA VAL A 96 3.60 8.34 4.22
C VAL A 96 2.68 9.53 3.92
N THR A 97 2.94 10.26 2.84
CA THR A 97 2.12 11.39 2.42
C THR A 97 0.67 10.96 2.15
N ASP A 98 0.47 9.88 1.43
CA ASP A 98 -0.87 9.38 1.11
C ASP A 98 -1.64 9.01 2.38
N SER A 99 -0.97 8.36 3.33
CA SER A 99 -1.60 7.97 4.59
C SER A 99 -2.11 9.17 5.39
N ILE A 100 -1.36 10.27 5.36
CA ILE A 100 -1.74 11.51 6.07
C ILE A 100 -2.88 12.21 5.33
N GLU A 101 -2.74 12.40 4.03
CA GLU A 101 -3.75 13.10 3.20
C GLU A 101 -5.11 12.42 3.26
N ARG A 102 -5.13 11.09 3.32
CA ARG A 102 -6.36 10.31 3.38
C ARG A 102 -6.85 10.06 4.80
N ALA A 103 -6.10 10.49 5.80
CA ALA A 103 -6.41 10.24 7.21
C ALA A 103 -6.59 8.73 7.47
N ALA A 104 -5.72 7.90 6.94
CA ALA A 104 -5.74 6.47 7.20
C ALA A 104 -5.43 6.21 8.68
N ASP A 105 -6.18 5.31 9.31
CA ASP A 105 -5.97 4.95 10.71
C ASP A 105 -5.38 3.54 10.87
N LEU A 106 -5.23 2.81 9.77
CA LEU A 106 -4.52 1.53 9.73
C LEU A 106 -3.86 1.35 8.37
N ILE A 107 -2.59 0.94 8.38
CA ILE A 107 -1.90 0.47 7.19
C ILE A 107 -1.67 -1.02 7.35
N VAL A 108 -2.05 -1.83 6.35
CA VAL A 108 -1.76 -3.26 6.31
C VAL A 108 -0.86 -3.49 5.11
N MET A 109 0.36 -3.97 5.37
CA MET A 109 1.31 -4.18 4.28
C MET A 109 2.14 -5.44 4.50
N SER A 110 2.59 -6.03 3.40
CA SER A 110 3.47 -7.18 3.45
C SER A 110 4.88 -6.75 3.89
N SER A 111 5.53 -7.65 4.60
CA SER A 111 6.88 -7.46 5.09
C SER A 111 7.65 -8.75 4.92
N HIS A 112 8.97 -8.65 4.81
CA HIS A 112 9.82 -9.83 4.82
C HIS A 112 9.97 -10.37 6.25
N LYS A 113 10.14 -11.70 6.37
CA LYS A 113 10.54 -12.27 7.64
C LYS A 113 11.92 -11.75 8.01
N PRO A 114 12.16 -11.35 9.27
CA PRO A 114 13.47 -10.86 9.67
C PRO A 114 14.56 -11.91 9.46
N ASP A 115 15.73 -11.48 8.99
CA ASP A 115 16.92 -12.29 8.95
C ASP A 115 17.63 -12.13 10.31
N LEU A 116 17.53 -13.15 11.15
CA LEU A 116 18.09 -13.10 12.49
C LEU A 116 19.62 -13.12 12.49
N THR A 117 20.25 -13.51 11.36
CA THR A 117 21.73 -13.48 11.24
C THR A 117 22.24 -12.10 10.80
N HIS A 118 21.37 -11.28 10.19
CA HIS A 118 21.72 -9.93 9.74
C HIS A 118 20.57 -8.97 10.10
N PRO A 119 20.31 -8.74 11.40
CA PRO A 119 19.14 -7.99 11.84
C PRO A 119 19.12 -6.54 11.36
N THR A 120 20.27 -5.92 11.12
CA THR A 120 20.35 -4.54 10.65
C THR A 120 19.80 -4.35 9.23
N GLN A 121 19.81 -5.40 8.42
CA GLN A 121 19.25 -5.32 7.07
C GLN A 121 17.71 -5.14 7.10
N THR A 122 17.07 -5.67 8.13
CA THR A 122 15.61 -5.51 8.32
C THR A 122 15.25 -4.04 8.54
N TRP A 123 16.10 -3.28 9.20
CA TRP A 123 15.83 -1.87 9.52
C TRP A 123 15.81 -0.97 8.28
N ALA A 124 16.45 -1.38 7.19
CA ALA A 124 16.47 -0.64 5.94
C ALA A 124 15.28 -0.94 5.04
N THR A 125 14.39 -1.88 5.42
CA THR A 125 13.25 -2.24 4.59
C THR A 125 12.18 -1.15 4.60
N LEU A 126 11.43 -1.07 3.49
CA LEU A 126 10.32 -0.13 3.38
C LEU A 126 9.31 -0.32 4.50
N SER A 127 8.94 -1.57 4.79
CA SER A 127 7.93 -1.88 5.81
C SER A 127 8.37 -1.42 7.20
N HIS A 128 9.64 -1.59 7.55
CA HIS A 128 10.15 -1.10 8.83
C HIS A 128 10.10 0.43 8.89
N GLN A 129 10.56 1.10 7.84
CA GLN A 129 10.55 2.57 7.79
C GLN A 129 9.13 3.13 7.87
N VAL A 130 8.17 2.50 7.19
CA VAL A 130 6.75 2.88 7.28
C VAL A 130 6.25 2.72 8.71
N SER A 131 6.59 1.61 9.36
CA SER A 131 6.12 1.34 10.73
C SER A 131 6.61 2.38 11.73
N VAL A 132 7.77 2.98 11.47
CA VAL A 132 8.35 4.01 12.35
C VAL A 132 7.82 5.41 12.02
N LEU A 133 7.65 5.73 10.73
CA LEU A 133 7.36 7.09 10.29
C LEU A 133 5.87 7.41 10.18
N CYS A 134 5.02 6.43 9.97
CA CYS A 134 3.59 6.68 9.87
C CYS A 134 2.98 6.94 11.25
N GLN A 135 2.01 7.85 11.28
CA GLN A 135 1.37 8.28 12.52
C GLN A 135 0.19 7.40 12.93
N CYS A 136 -0.17 6.44 12.10
CA CYS A 136 -1.27 5.52 12.37
C CYS A 136 -0.75 4.12 12.72
N ALA A 137 -1.67 3.24 13.10
CA ALA A 137 -1.34 1.83 13.33
C ALA A 137 -0.87 1.18 12.02
N VAL A 138 0.14 0.32 12.12
CA VAL A 138 0.70 -0.40 10.98
C VAL A 138 0.76 -1.88 11.32
N LEU A 139 0.12 -2.71 10.50
CA LEU A 139 0.18 -4.16 10.61
C LEU A 139 1.10 -4.70 9.52
N LEU A 140 2.21 -5.30 9.93
CA LEU A 140 3.17 -5.93 9.04
C LEU A 140 2.88 -7.42 8.93
N VAL A 141 2.56 -7.86 7.72
CA VAL A 141 2.22 -9.27 7.43
C VAL A 141 3.44 -9.95 6.83
N LYS A 142 3.95 -10.96 7.52
CA LYS A 142 5.22 -11.62 7.15
C LYS A 142 4.99 -12.93 6.38
#